data_6702289ff8573c5a17967b145a1648bb
#
_entry.id   6702289ff8573c5a17967b145a1648bb
#
_cell.length_a   1.000
_cell.length_b   1.000
_cell.length_c   1.000
_cell.angle_alpha   90.00
_cell.angle_beta   90.00
_cell.angle_gamma   90.00
#
_symmetry.space_group_name_H-M   'P 1'
#
loop_
_entity.id
_entity.type
_entity.pdbx_description
1 polymer ?
#
loop_
_entity_poly.entity_id
_entity_poly.type
_entity_poly.pdbx_seq_one_letter_code
_entity_poly.pdbx_strand_id
1 'polypeptide(L)'
;MNRLLAVFWDVDGTIADTELCGHRVAFNLAFKDFDLDWSWQENKYLELLKISGGLNRIIHYRNEIHSNVSNDKCSMIQSRKRFHYKNLVKSGKIKIRHGVIRLMNELYESNIEQIIVTTSGRESLEPFLNTSLNPYLNFFSQIITFEDVKNHKPYPDAYNMAVRLSNNAIENCIVIEDSNIGVEAAKAANLNCLLTLPPWSTSFDNIPRNANACVDCLGNENIRSKLIYGKELNSRIVNASYLTKIIN
;
A
#
# COMPACT_ATOMS: atom_id res chain seq x y z
N MET A 1 -15.18 10.49 24.18
CA MET A 1 -14.18 10.66 23.09
C MET A 1 -13.42 9.36 22.95
N ASN A 2 -13.33 8.83 21.74
CA ASN A 2 -12.57 7.62 21.45
C ASN A 2 -11.09 7.91 21.63
N ARG A 3 -10.34 6.88 22.08
CA ARG A 3 -8.89 6.95 22.18
C ARG A 3 -8.28 6.09 21.09
N LEU A 4 -7.33 6.61 20.33
CA LEU A 4 -6.60 5.81 19.35
C LEU A 4 -5.80 4.71 20.05
N LEU A 5 -6.07 3.46 19.73
CA LEU A 5 -5.43 2.28 20.30
C LEU A 5 -4.74 1.40 19.27
N ALA A 6 -5.22 1.41 18.02
CA ALA A 6 -4.60 0.64 16.94
C ALA A 6 -4.62 1.37 15.60
N VAL A 7 -3.55 1.17 14.81
CA VAL A 7 -3.39 1.64 13.43
C VAL A 7 -3.12 0.44 12.52
N PHE A 8 -3.92 0.30 11.48
CA PHE A 8 -3.78 -0.74 10.47
C PHE A 8 -3.19 -0.14 9.19
N TRP A 9 -2.04 -0.64 8.80
CA TRP A 9 -1.25 -0.11 7.69
C TRP A 9 -1.39 -0.97 6.44
N ASP A 10 -1.83 -0.38 5.34
CA ASP A 10 -1.54 -0.94 4.04
C ASP A 10 -0.05 -0.76 3.69
N VAL A 11 0.46 -1.48 2.68
CA VAL A 11 1.88 -1.48 2.32
C VAL A 11 2.14 -0.78 0.98
N ASP A 12 1.56 -1.32 -0.09
CA ASP A 12 1.90 -0.96 -1.47
C ASP A 12 1.26 0.39 -1.85
N GLY A 13 2.06 1.44 -1.93
CA GLY A 13 1.58 2.80 -2.12
C GLY A 13 1.33 3.57 -0.81
N THR A 14 1.21 2.87 0.32
CA THR A 14 1.00 3.45 1.66
C THR A 14 2.30 3.56 2.45
N ILE A 15 2.93 2.43 2.83
CA ILE A 15 4.21 2.42 3.52
C ILE A 15 5.35 2.72 2.55
N ALA A 16 5.32 2.13 1.35
CA ALA A 16 6.39 2.24 0.36
C ALA A 16 5.86 2.44 -1.06
N ASP A 17 6.66 3.11 -1.89
CA ASP A 17 6.43 3.20 -3.34
C ASP A 17 6.92 1.92 -4.01
N THR A 18 6.12 0.87 -3.88
CA THR A 18 6.42 -0.44 -4.48
C THR A 18 5.96 -0.54 -5.92
N GLU A 19 4.99 0.28 -6.36
CA GLU A 19 4.41 0.16 -7.70
C GLU A 19 5.32 0.78 -8.77
N LEU A 20 5.61 2.07 -8.73
CA LEU A 20 6.41 2.71 -9.79
C LEU A 20 7.89 2.38 -9.70
N CYS A 21 8.49 2.43 -8.50
CA CYS A 21 9.92 2.17 -8.31
C CYS A 21 10.24 0.67 -8.22
N GLY A 22 9.26 -0.19 -7.93
CA GLY A 22 9.43 -1.63 -7.75
C GLY A 22 8.80 -2.45 -8.87
N HIS A 23 7.49 -2.62 -8.80
CA HIS A 23 6.77 -3.55 -9.68
C HIS A 23 6.89 -3.19 -11.15
N ARG A 24 6.71 -1.92 -11.54
CA ARG A 24 6.87 -1.47 -12.93
C ARG A 24 8.27 -1.75 -13.46
N VAL A 25 9.29 -1.40 -12.68
CA VAL A 25 10.68 -1.63 -13.07
C VAL A 25 10.97 -3.13 -13.24
N ALA A 26 10.44 -3.96 -12.34
CA ALA A 26 10.59 -5.42 -12.42
C ALA A 26 9.91 -6.02 -13.66
N PHE A 27 8.75 -5.51 -14.09
CA PHE A 27 8.12 -5.90 -15.35
C PHE A 27 9.00 -5.57 -16.55
N ASN A 28 9.51 -4.35 -16.63
CA ASN A 28 10.35 -3.91 -17.74
C ASN A 28 11.66 -4.72 -17.83
N LEU A 29 12.25 -5.07 -16.69
CA LEU A 29 13.40 -5.97 -16.64
C LEU A 29 13.05 -7.38 -17.13
N ALA A 30 11.89 -7.90 -16.72
CA ALA A 30 11.42 -9.20 -17.17
C ALA A 30 11.16 -9.22 -18.69
N PHE A 31 10.54 -8.19 -19.26
CA PHE A 31 10.33 -8.08 -20.71
C PHE A 31 11.66 -8.12 -21.46
N LYS A 32 12.64 -7.39 -20.97
CA LYS A 32 13.98 -7.38 -21.55
C LYS A 32 14.65 -8.76 -21.52
N ASP A 33 14.51 -9.52 -20.43
CA ASP A 33 15.07 -10.87 -20.32
C ASP A 33 14.46 -11.86 -21.31
N PHE A 34 13.28 -11.57 -21.84
CA PHE A 34 12.58 -12.37 -22.86
C PHE A 34 12.69 -11.80 -24.27
N ASP A 35 13.61 -10.83 -24.48
CA ASP A 35 13.84 -10.14 -25.77
C ASP A 35 12.54 -9.54 -26.34
N LEU A 36 11.69 -9.00 -25.46
CA LEU A 36 10.49 -8.28 -25.86
C LEU A 36 10.79 -6.78 -25.89
N ASP A 37 10.33 -6.09 -26.91
CA ASP A 37 10.38 -4.62 -27.06
C ASP A 37 9.36 -3.89 -26.17
N TRP A 38 8.68 -4.62 -25.31
CA TRP A 38 7.69 -4.09 -24.37
C TRP A 38 8.34 -3.22 -23.30
N SER A 39 7.75 -2.05 -23.09
CA SER A 39 8.17 -1.14 -22.03
C SER A 39 6.97 -0.42 -21.44
N TRP A 40 6.71 -0.65 -20.17
CA TRP A 40 5.66 0.06 -19.46
C TRP A 40 6.21 1.35 -18.86
N GLN A 41 5.94 2.48 -19.53
CA GLN A 41 6.15 3.81 -18.98
C GLN A 41 5.16 4.05 -17.84
N GLU A 42 5.39 5.08 -17.02
CA GLU A 42 4.56 5.33 -15.83
C GLU A 42 3.08 5.42 -16.16
N ASN A 43 2.69 6.23 -17.12
CA ASN A 43 1.29 6.40 -17.52
C ASN A 43 0.62 5.08 -17.93
N LYS A 44 1.30 4.27 -18.78
CA LYS A 44 0.78 2.96 -19.19
C LYS A 44 0.67 2.01 -17.99
N TYR A 45 1.64 2.02 -17.09
CA TYR A 45 1.59 1.19 -15.89
C TYR A 45 0.43 1.56 -14.97
N LEU A 46 0.17 2.85 -14.78
CA LEU A 46 -0.97 3.35 -13.99
C LEU A 46 -2.32 2.92 -14.57
N GLU A 47 -2.47 2.91 -15.91
CA GLU A 47 -3.66 2.34 -16.56
C GLU A 47 -3.82 0.85 -16.24
N LEU A 48 -2.72 0.09 -16.30
CA LEU A 48 -2.71 -1.35 -16.05
C LEU A 48 -2.94 -1.71 -14.57
N LEU A 49 -2.72 -0.78 -13.62
CA LEU A 49 -3.04 -0.99 -12.20
C LEU A 49 -4.54 -1.23 -11.95
N LYS A 50 -5.42 -0.80 -12.85
CA LYS A 50 -6.86 -1.10 -12.80
C LYS A 50 -7.16 -2.60 -12.97
N ILE A 51 -6.18 -3.37 -13.47
CA ILE A 51 -6.29 -4.83 -13.68
C ILE A 51 -5.62 -5.53 -12.51
N SER A 52 -6.39 -6.29 -11.75
CA SER A 52 -5.86 -7.06 -10.62
C SER A 52 -4.98 -8.21 -11.09
N GLY A 53 -3.83 -8.38 -10.45
CA GLY A 53 -2.89 -9.46 -10.70
C GLY A 53 -1.90 -9.21 -11.84
N GLY A 54 -0.61 -9.44 -11.56
CA GLY A 54 0.47 -9.14 -12.51
C GLY A 54 0.41 -9.95 -13.80
N LEU A 55 0.02 -11.23 -13.73
CA LEU A 55 -0.16 -12.06 -14.93
C LEU A 55 -1.28 -11.53 -15.81
N ASN A 56 -2.41 -11.13 -15.21
CA ASN A 56 -3.54 -10.57 -15.94
C ASN A 56 -3.16 -9.27 -16.65
N ARG A 57 -2.33 -8.42 -16.03
CA ARG A 57 -1.79 -7.20 -16.65
C ARG A 57 -0.93 -7.53 -17.89
N ILE A 58 -0.08 -8.56 -17.80
CA ILE A 58 0.75 -9.02 -18.94
C ILE A 58 -0.14 -9.51 -20.06
N ILE A 59 -1.12 -10.37 -19.78
CA ILE A 59 -2.05 -10.93 -20.78
C ILE A 59 -2.88 -9.83 -21.42
N HIS A 60 -3.40 -8.90 -20.63
CA HIS A 60 -4.16 -7.75 -21.15
C HIS A 60 -3.32 -6.91 -22.12
N TYR A 61 -2.11 -6.51 -21.69
CA TYR A 61 -1.21 -5.70 -22.52
C TYR A 61 -0.81 -6.43 -23.79
N ARG A 62 -0.49 -7.73 -23.72
CA ARG A 62 -0.24 -8.59 -24.89
C ARG A 62 -1.39 -8.54 -25.91
N ASN A 63 -2.64 -8.66 -25.42
CA ASN A 63 -3.82 -8.64 -26.28
C ASN A 63 -4.04 -7.23 -26.88
N GLU A 64 -3.83 -6.18 -26.10
CA GLU A 64 -3.95 -4.78 -26.54
C GLU A 64 -3.00 -4.47 -27.72
N ILE A 65 -1.76 -4.96 -27.66
CA ILE A 65 -0.76 -4.75 -28.71
C ILE A 65 -0.74 -5.85 -29.78
N HIS A 66 -1.73 -6.75 -29.77
CA HIS A 66 -1.86 -7.88 -30.70
C HIS A 66 -0.59 -8.75 -30.81
N SER A 67 0.12 -8.96 -29.70
CA SER A 67 1.34 -9.76 -29.69
C SER A 67 1.03 -11.28 -29.66
N ASN A 68 1.85 -12.07 -30.35
CA ASN A 68 1.74 -13.53 -30.45
C ASN A 68 2.39 -14.29 -29.28
N VAL A 69 2.75 -13.60 -28.19
CA VAL A 69 3.33 -14.23 -26.99
C VAL A 69 2.32 -15.20 -26.37
N SER A 70 2.73 -16.45 -26.13
CA SER A 70 1.85 -17.49 -25.57
C SER A 70 1.51 -17.23 -24.09
N ASN A 71 0.45 -17.87 -23.57
CA ASN A 71 0.09 -17.80 -22.15
C ASN A 71 1.20 -18.36 -21.27
N ASP A 72 1.88 -19.44 -21.68
CA ASP A 72 3.00 -20.01 -20.94
C ASP A 72 4.16 -19.02 -20.84
N LYS A 73 4.50 -18.33 -21.94
CA LYS A 73 5.51 -17.27 -21.91
C LYS A 73 5.09 -16.12 -21.01
N CYS A 74 3.83 -15.71 -20.98
CA CYS A 74 3.32 -14.70 -20.04
C CYS A 74 3.52 -15.15 -18.57
N SER A 75 3.28 -16.43 -18.26
CA SER A 75 3.51 -16.98 -16.93
C SER A 75 4.99 -17.00 -16.55
N MET A 76 5.87 -17.33 -17.49
CA MET A 76 7.34 -17.25 -17.30
C MET A 76 7.80 -15.79 -17.06
N ILE A 77 7.27 -14.83 -17.81
CA ILE A 77 7.54 -13.41 -17.62
C ILE A 77 7.11 -12.97 -16.20
N GLN A 78 5.92 -13.39 -15.75
CA GLN A 78 5.46 -13.08 -14.39
C GLN A 78 6.39 -13.65 -13.31
N SER A 79 6.87 -14.86 -13.48
CA SER A 79 7.84 -15.50 -12.57
C SER A 79 9.17 -14.73 -12.56
N ARG A 80 9.66 -14.35 -13.75
CA ARG A 80 10.89 -13.55 -13.89
C ARG A 80 10.75 -12.15 -13.30
N LYS A 81 9.58 -11.52 -13.45
CA LYS A 81 9.23 -10.25 -12.78
C LYS A 81 9.34 -10.36 -11.27
N ARG A 82 8.83 -11.46 -10.65
CA ARG A 82 8.96 -11.68 -9.20
C ARG A 82 10.42 -11.73 -8.76
N PHE A 83 11.28 -12.41 -9.53
CA PHE A 83 12.71 -12.46 -9.28
C PHE A 83 13.35 -11.06 -9.31
N HIS A 84 13.05 -10.24 -10.34
CA HIS A 84 13.57 -8.87 -10.42
C HIS A 84 13.05 -7.99 -9.29
N TYR A 85 11.77 -8.07 -8.94
CA TYR A 85 11.19 -7.33 -7.83
C TYR A 85 11.92 -7.64 -6.51
N LYS A 86 12.12 -8.92 -6.22
CA LYS A 86 12.88 -9.37 -5.03
C LYS A 86 14.30 -8.77 -4.98
N ASN A 87 14.98 -8.70 -6.12
CA ASN A 87 16.31 -8.10 -6.21
C ASN A 87 16.29 -6.56 -6.04
N LEU A 88 15.30 -5.88 -6.61
CA LEU A 88 15.10 -4.43 -6.42
C LEU A 88 14.86 -4.09 -4.94
N VAL A 89 14.02 -4.86 -4.27
CA VAL A 89 13.78 -4.70 -2.83
C VAL A 89 15.08 -4.91 -2.05
N LYS A 90 15.76 -6.03 -2.26
CA LYS A 90 17.04 -6.35 -1.59
C LYS A 90 18.14 -5.30 -1.81
N SER A 91 18.13 -4.62 -2.94
CA SER A 91 19.09 -3.54 -3.24
C SER A 91 18.73 -2.19 -2.59
N GLY A 92 17.67 -2.11 -1.77
CA GLY A 92 17.22 -0.89 -1.10
C GLY A 92 16.64 0.17 -2.05
N LYS A 93 16.27 -0.21 -3.28
CA LYS A 93 15.69 0.72 -4.27
C LYS A 93 14.24 1.07 -3.96
N ILE A 94 13.55 0.24 -3.18
CA ILE A 94 12.19 0.53 -2.71
C ILE A 94 12.29 1.36 -1.44
N LYS A 95 11.88 2.62 -1.53
CA LYS A 95 11.95 3.58 -0.42
C LYS A 95 10.67 3.60 0.38
N ILE A 96 10.80 3.68 1.69
CA ILE A 96 9.68 3.99 2.58
C ILE A 96 9.26 5.45 2.34
N ARG A 97 7.95 5.68 2.31
CA ARG A 97 7.37 6.98 2.00
C ARG A 97 7.61 8.00 3.12
N HIS A 98 7.59 9.28 2.75
CA HIS A 98 7.82 10.39 3.69
C HIS A 98 6.82 10.39 4.84
N GLY A 99 7.34 10.48 6.05
CA GLY A 99 6.56 10.55 7.27
C GLY A 99 6.13 9.20 7.86
N VAL A 100 6.28 8.10 7.11
CA VAL A 100 5.87 6.76 7.58
C VAL A 100 6.68 6.35 8.82
N ILE A 101 8.00 6.33 8.72
CA ILE A 101 8.87 5.92 9.84
C ILE A 101 8.67 6.83 11.06
N ARG A 102 8.57 8.15 10.84
CA ARG A 102 8.30 9.10 11.94
C ARG A 102 6.99 8.77 12.66
N LEU A 103 5.91 8.54 11.89
CA LEU A 103 4.61 8.20 12.50
C LEU A 103 4.65 6.83 13.18
N MET A 104 5.28 5.82 12.58
CA MET A 104 5.45 4.51 13.21
C MET A 104 6.17 4.59 14.55
N ASN A 105 7.25 5.38 14.65
CA ASN A 105 7.97 5.61 15.91
C ASN A 105 7.06 6.29 16.93
N GLU A 106 6.37 7.37 16.56
CA GLU A 106 5.46 8.10 17.44
C GLU A 106 4.35 7.19 18.01
N LEU A 107 3.76 6.34 17.15
CA LEU A 107 2.72 5.39 17.55
C LEU A 107 3.30 4.32 18.53
N TYR A 108 4.48 3.80 18.23
CA TYR A 108 5.16 2.82 19.08
C TYR A 108 5.50 3.40 20.47
N GLU A 109 6.08 4.59 20.53
CA GLU A 109 6.38 5.30 21.79
C GLU A 109 5.11 5.64 22.58
N SER A 110 3.99 5.84 21.90
CA SER A 110 2.68 6.09 22.51
C SER A 110 1.93 4.81 22.91
N ASN A 111 2.53 3.63 22.76
CA ASN A 111 1.91 2.32 22.98
C ASN A 111 0.62 2.13 22.17
N ILE A 112 0.57 2.66 20.94
CA ILE A 112 -0.51 2.43 19.99
C ILE A 112 -0.12 1.23 19.13
N GLU A 113 -0.97 0.21 19.13
CA GLU A 113 -0.73 -1.02 18.39
C GLU A 113 -0.70 -0.77 16.89
N GLN A 114 0.20 -1.47 16.18
CA GLN A 114 0.34 -1.36 14.74
C GLN A 114 0.26 -2.75 14.10
N ILE A 115 -0.56 -2.87 13.05
CA ILE A 115 -0.76 -4.11 12.28
C ILE A 115 -0.60 -3.80 10.80
N ILE A 116 0.19 -4.60 10.08
CA ILE A 116 0.25 -4.56 8.61
C ILE A 116 -0.93 -5.34 8.04
N VAL A 117 -1.64 -4.77 7.05
CA VAL A 117 -2.77 -5.39 6.34
C VAL A 117 -2.65 -5.15 4.85
N THR A 118 -2.13 -6.11 4.12
CA THR A 118 -1.84 -5.98 2.68
C THR A 118 -2.50 -7.06 1.83
N THR A 119 -2.73 -6.76 0.55
CA THR A 119 -3.09 -7.76 -0.48
C THR A 119 -1.88 -8.39 -1.15
N SER A 120 -0.67 -7.99 -0.79
CA SER A 120 0.54 -8.65 -1.24
C SER A 120 0.72 -9.99 -0.54
N GLY A 121 1.14 -11.02 -1.29
CA GLY A 121 1.47 -12.32 -0.74
C GLY A 121 2.80 -12.29 0.02
N ARG A 122 2.97 -13.24 0.97
CA ARG A 122 4.15 -13.37 1.84
C ARG A 122 5.45 -13.39 1.03
N GLU A 123 5.51 -14.15 -0.05
CA GLU A 123 6.70 -14.24 -0.91
C GLU A 123 7.13 -12.89 -1.47
N SER A 124 6.18 -12.02 -1.81
CA SER A 124 6.46 -10.69 -2.34
C SER A 124 6.80 -9.68 -1.25
N LEU A 125 6.19 -9.81 -0.07
CA LEU A 125 6.35 -8.90 1.05
C LEU A 125 7.64 -9.17 1.85
N GLU A 126 8.01 -10.43 2.05
CA GLU A 126 9.13 -10.86 2.89
C GLU A 126 10.47 -10.14 2.56
N PRO A 127 10.87 -9.95 1.29
CA PRO A 127 12.09 -9.20 0.98
C PRO A 127 12.07 -7.77 1.49
N PHE A 128 10.91 -7.10 1.45
CA PHE A 128 10.74 -5.73 1.96
C PHE A 128 10.79 -5.69 3.49
N LEU A 129 10.12 -6.65 4.15
CA LEU A 129 10.19 -6.79 5.61
C LEU A 129 11.63 -7.00 6.08
N ASN A 130 12.38 -7.89 5.42
CA ASN A 130 13.74 -8.28 5.81
C ASN A 130 14.82 -7.24 5.41
N THR A 131 14.46 -6.19 4.70
CA THR A 131 15.39 -5.13 4.28
C THR A 131 14.96 -3.76 4.79
N SER A 132 14.14 -3.06 4.01
CA SER A 132 13.76 -1.66 4.28
C SER A 132 12.96 -1.50 5.57
N LEU A 133 12.12 -2.47 5.92
CA LEU A 133 11.28 -2.42 7.12
C LEU A 133 11.89 -3.18 8.32
N ASN A 134 12.99 -3.91 8.12
CA ASN A 134 13.58 -4.76 9.17
C ASN A 134 13.85 -4.04 10.50
N PRO A 135 14.36 -2.80 10.54
CA PRO A 135 14.61 -2.09 11.81
C PRO A 135 13.33 -1.76 12.60
N TYR A 136 12.16 -1.87 11.97
CA TYR A 136 10.86 -1.45 12.51
C TYR A 136 9.88 -2.61 12.67
N LEU A 137 10.30 -3.86 12.41
CA LEU A 137 9.41 -5.03 12.49
C LEU A 137 8.81 -5.24 13.88
N ASN A 138 9.55 -4.90 14.91
CA ASN A 138 9.09 -5.00 16.30
C ASN A 138 7.99 -3.98 16.66
N PHE A 139 7.67 -3.02 15.78
CA PHE A 139 6.57 -2.09 15.96
C PHE A 139 5.22 -2.72 15.62
N PHE A 140 5.22 -3.81 14.88
CA PHE A 140 4.02 -4.48 14.42
C PHE A 140 3.73 -5.73 15.27
N SER A 141 2.52 -5.79 15.82
CA SER A 141 2.06 -6.97 16.55
C SER A 141 1.68 -8.11 15.61
N GLN A 142 1.20 -7.77 14.39
CA GLN A 142 0.72 -8.74 13.40
C GLN A 142 1.00 -8.25 11.97
N ILE A 143 1.09 -9.21 11.04
CA ILE A 143 1.19 -8.97 9.60
C ILE A 143 0.15 -9.86 8.91
N ILE A 144 -0.86 -9.26 8.30
CA ILE A 144 -1.94 -9.93 7.56
C ILE A 144 -1.68 -9.75 6.08
N THR A 145 -1.59 -10.85 5.36
CA THR A 145 -1.22 -10.92 3.95
C THR A 145 -2.35 -11.53 3.10
N PHE A 146 -2.14 -11.61 1.79
CA PHE A 146 -3.08 -12.25 0.86
C PHE A 146 -3.52 -13.64 1.30
N GLU A 147 -2.60 -14.46 1.84
CA GLU A 147 -2.85 -15.86 2.20
C GLU A 147 -3.69 -16.02 3.48
N ASP A 148 -3.84 -14.97 4.28
CA ASP A 148 -4.49 -15.06 5.59
C ASP A 148 -6.01 -14.91 5.52
N VAL A 149 -6.58 -14.48 4.37
CA VAL A 149 -8.00 -14.25 4.20
C VAL A 149 -8.53 -14.84 2.89
N LYS A 150 -9.82 -15.20 2.89
CA LYS A 150 -10.46 -15.76 1.71
C LYS A 150 -10.84 -14.69 0.69
N ASN A 151 -11.43 -13.59 1.15
CA ASN A 151 -11.86 -12.49 0.31
C ASN A 151 -10.91 -11.30 0.55
N HIS A 152 -10.30 -10.81 -0.54
CA HIS A 152 -9.33 -9.71 -0.49
C HIS A 152 -10.03 -8.35 -0.65
N LYS A 153 -9.33 -7.25 -0.33
CA LYS A 153 -9.82 -5.90 -0.60
C LYS A 153 -10.43 -5.85 -2.01
N PRO A 154 -11.64 -5.32 -2.20
CA PRO A 154 -12.41 -4.42 -1.32
C PRO A 154 -13.26 -5.11 -0.24
N TYR A 155 -13.24 -6.44 -0.11
CA TYR A 155 -13.92 -7.13 0.98
C TYR A 155 -13.25 -6.82 2.33
N PRO A 156 -14.05 -6.79 3.44
CA PRO A 156 -13.55 -6.34 4.74
C PRO A 156 -12.72 -7.38 5.52
N ASP A 157 -12.56 -8.60 5.00
CA ASP A 157 -12.06 -9.77 5.73
C ASP A 157 -10.72 -9.50 6.42
N ALA A 158 -9.76 -8.87 5.72
CA ALA A 158 -8.43 -8.59 6.26
C ALA A 158 -8.48 -7.55 7.41
N TYR A 159 -9.29 -6.50 7.26
CA TYR A 159 -9.46 -5.51 8.31
C TYR A 159 -10.27 -6.03 9.49
N ASN A 160 -11.31 -6.85 9.26
CA ASN A 160 -12.02 -7.56 10.33
C ASN A 160 -11.09 -8.50 11.10
N MET A 161 -10.15 -9.16 10.41
CA MET A 161 -9.12 -9.96 11.06
C MET A 161 -8.19 -9.10 11.91
N ALA A 162 -7.76 -7.94 11.41
CA ALA A 162 -6.93 -7.01 12.16
C ALA A 162 -7.62 -6.52 13.45
N VAL A 163 -8.90 -6.15 13.38
CA VAL A 163 -9.70 -5.77 14.55
C VAL A 163 -9.73 -6.90 15.59
N ARG A 164 -10.01 -8.14 15.15
CA ARG A 164 -10.03 -9.30 16.07
C ARG A 164 -8.68 -9.55 16.72
N LEU A 165 -7.59 -9.46 15.97
CA LEU A 165 -6.24 -9.74 16.48
C LEU A 165 -5.74 -8.62 17.40
N SER A 166 -6.10 -7.37 17.14
CA SER A 166 -5.75 -6.25 18.01
C SER A 166 -6.49 -6.27 19.35
N ASN A 167 -7.61 -7.01 19.42
CA ASN A 167 -8.49 -7.03 20.58
C ASN A 167 -8.91 -5.63 21.09
N ASN A 168 -8.92 -4.63 20.18
CA ASN A 168 -9.35 -3.27 20.45
C ASN A 168 -10.77 -3.04 19.93
N ALA A 169 -11.53 -2.15 20.57
CA ALA A 169 -12.81 -1.71 20.06
C ALA A 169 -12.63 -0.97 18.72
N ILE A 170 -13.49 -1.24 17.76
CA ILE A 170 -13.37 -0.77 16.36
C ILE A 170 -13.30 0.76 16.26
N GLU A 171 -14.02 1.47 17.12
CA GLU A 171 -14.03 2.93 17.21
C GLU A 171 -12.68 3.53 17.66
N ASN A 172 -11.79 2.69 18.23
CA ASN A 172 -10.44 3.07 18.65
C ASN A 172 -9.36 2.69 17.61
N CYS A 173 -9.78 2.20 16.44
CA CYS A 173 -8.91 1.76 15.37
C CYS A 173 -9.03 2.69 14.16
N ILE A 174 -7.93 2.83 13.41
CA ILE A 174 -7.90 3.56 12.15
C ILE A 174 -7.06 2.82 11.12
N VAL A 175 -7.48 2.91 9.85
CA VAL A 175 -6.74 2.41 8.69
C VAL A 175 -5.97 3.56 8.04
N ILE A 176 -4.75 3.29 7.55
CA ILE A 176 -4.01 4.17 6.63
C ILE A 176 -3.87 3.43 5.30
N GLU A 177 -4.38 4.03 4.24
CA GLU A 177 -4.51 3.46 2.88
C GLU A 177 -4.14 4.47 1.81
N ASP A 178 -3.87 3.98 0.58
CA ASP A 178 -3.61 4.82 -0.59
C ASP A 178 -4.61 4.63 -1.74
N SER A 179 -5.41 3.57 -1.69
CA SER A 179 -6.23 3.08 -2.80
C SER A 179 -7.74 3.14 -2.52
N ASN A 180 -8.54 3.27 -3.60
CA ASN A 180 -10.00 3.18 -3.49
C ASN A 180 -10.46 1.82 -2.93
N ILE A 181 -9.84 0.74 -3.42
CA ILE A 181 -10.15 -0.65 -3.03
C ILE A 181 -9.90 -0.83 -1.52
N GLY A 182 -8.80 -0.28 -1.00
CA GLY A 182 -8.47 -0.35 0.41
C GLY A 182 -9.40 0.51 1.29
N VAL A 183 -9.76 1.71 0.83
CA VAL A 183 -10.76 2.55 1.51
C VAL A 183 -12.12 1.87 1.57
N GLU A 184 -12.56 1.23 0.47
CA GLU A 184 -13.80 0.46 0.44
C GLU A 184 -13.76 -0.70 1.43
N ALA A 185 -12.66 -1.45 1.50
CA ALA A 185 -12.47 -2.53 2.46
C ALA A 185 -12.53 -2.03 3.92
N ALA A 186 -11.86 -0.91 4.23
CA ALA A 186 -11.90 -0.30 5.56
C ALA A 186 -13.33 0.12 5.94
N LYS A 187 -14.06 0.75 5.02
CA LYS A 187 -15.47 1.15 5.23
C LYS A 187 -16.39 -0.04 5.39
N ALA A 188 -16.23 -1.08 4.59
CA ALA A 188 -17.00 -2.32 4.73
C ALA A 188 -16.74 -3.02 6.07
N ALA A 189 -15.55 -2.81 6.68
CA ALA A 189 -15.22 -3.24 8.03
C ALA A 189 -15.67 -2.24 9.12
N ASN A 190 -16.40 -1.17 8.78
CA ASN A 190 -16.80 -0.07 9.68
C ASN A 190 -15.64 0.67 10.36
N LEU A 191 -14.47 0.69 9.75
CA LEU A 191 -13.29 1.40 10.25
C LEU A 191 -13.22 2.83 9.72
N ASN A 192 -12.67 3.72 10.55
CA ASN A 192 -12.19 5.00 10.09
C ASN A 192 -10.95 4.81 9.21
N CYS A 193 -10.81 5.64 8.16
CA CYS A 193 -9.72 5.54 7.22
C CYS A 193 -9.13 6.92 6.91
N LEU A 194 -7.81 7.02 7.02
CA LEU A 194 -7.00 8.09 6.45
C LEU A 194 -6.46 7.62 5.10
N LEU A 195 -6.85 8.30 4.03
CA LEU A 195 -6.26 8.10 2.71
C LEU A 195 -4.99 8.95 2.58
N THR A 196 -3.87 8.35 2.21
CA THR A 196 -2.65 9.05 1.82
C THR A 196 -2.41 8.85 0.33
N LEU A 197 -2.45 9.93 -0.46
CA LEU A 197 -2.33 9.80 -1.92
C LEU A 197 -1.05 9.06 -2.30
N PRO A 198 -1.12 8.11 -3.23
CA PRO A 198 0.08 7.43 -3.71
C PRO A 198 1.03 8.43 -4.39
N PRO A 199 2.36 8.18 -4.40
CA PRO A 199 3.36 9.12 -4.90
C PRO A 199 3.17 9.57 -6.36
N TRP A 200 2.44 8.78 -7.13
CA TRP A 200 2.14 9.04 -8.55
C TRP A 200 0.82 9.77 -8.80
N SER A 201 0.10 10.17 -7.76
CA SER A 201 -1.15 10.91 -7.91
C SER A 201 -0.85 12.32 -8.41
N THR A 202 -1.14 12.58 -9.68
CA THR A 202 -0.87 13.86 -10.34
C THR A 202 -2.07 14.80 -10.38
N SER A 203 -3.29 14.27 -10.15
CA SER A 203 -4.52 15.05 -10.10
C SER A 203 -5.38 14.68 -8.90
N PHE A 204 -6.19 15.64 -8.46
CA PHE A 204 -7.12 15.45 -7.35
C PHE A 204 -8.54 15.07 -7.81
N ASP A 205 -8.75 14.83 -9.11
CA ASP A 205 -10.10 14.70 -9.68
C ASP A 205 -10.78 13.36 -9.38
N ASN A 206 -10.00 12.30 -9.23
CA ASN A 206 -10.52 10.94 -8.99
C ASN A 206 -10.15 10.39 -7.61
N ILE A 207 -9.96 11.26 -6.63
CA ILE A 207 -9.66 10.83 -5.26
C ILE A 207 -10.91 10.23 -4.62
N PRO A 208 -10.80 9.04 -4.01
CA PRO A 208 -11.89 8.47 -3.21
C PRO A 208 -12.36 9.45 -2.14
N ARG A 209 -13.66 9.75 -2.10
CA ARG A 209 -14.25 10.70 -1.14
C ARG A 209 -14.93 10.02 0.04
N ASN A 210 -14.83 8.71 0.13
CA ASN A 210 -15.42 7.88 1.18
C ASN A 210 -14.47 7.60 2.36
N ALA A 211 -13.19 8.01 2.31
CA ALA A 211 -12.33 8.03 3.49
C ALA A 211 -12.71 9.18 4.45
N ASN A 212 -12.35 9.10 5.72
CA ASN A 212 -12.64 10.13 6.73
C ASN A 212 -11.78 11.38 6.56
N ALA A 213 -10.57 11.22 6.02
CA ALA A 213 -9.67 12.30 5.63
C ALA A 213 -8.74 11.83 4.52
N CYS A 214 -8.18 12.78 3.76
CA CYS A 214 -7.19 12.53 2.74
C CYS A 214 -6.05 13.55 2.84
N VAL A 215 -4.80 13.05 2.75
CA VAL A 215 -3.57 13.84 2.68
C VAL A 215 -2.73 13.42 1.50
N ASP A 216 -1.83 14.28 1.03
CA ASP A 216 -0.86 13.93 -0.02
C ASP A 216 0.25 13.00 0.48
N CYS A 217 0.72 13.20 1.71
CA CYS A 217 1.71 12.37 2.39
C CYS A 217 1.57 12.52 3.91
N LEU A 218 2.25 11.69 4.69
CA LEU A 218 2.18 11.78 6.16
C LEU A 218 3.07 12.90 6.75
N GLY A 219 3.97 13.46 5.95
CA GLY A 219 4.84 14.57 6.34
C GLY A 219 5.96 14.19 7.31
N ASN A 220 7.05 14.94 7.26
CA ASN A 220 8.18 14.85 8.17
C ASN A 220 8.76 16.27 8.42
N GLU A 221 9.93 16.37 9.03
CA GLU A 221 10.59 17.63 9.34
C GLU A 221 10.79 18.52 8.09
N ASN A 222 11.10 17.92 6.95
CA ASN A 222 11.43 18.60 5.69
C ASN A 222 10.24 18.71 4.72
N ILE A 223 9.26 17.80 4.81
CA ILE A 223 8.14 17.70 3.89
C ILE A 223 6.83 17.83 4.67
N ARG A 224 6.06 18.89 4.36
CA ARG A 224 4.76 19.12 4.99
C ARG A 224 3.69 18.23 4.36
N SER A 225 2.80 17.71 5.18
CA SER A 225 1.56 17.08 4.75
C SER A 225 0.55 18.16 4.33
N LYS A 226 -0.08 17.97 3.17
CA LYS A 226 -1.19 18.80 2.69
C LYS A 226 -2.50 18.05 2.84
N LEU A 227 -3.42 18.65 3.58
CA LEU A 227 -4.79 18.16 3.68
C LEU A 227 -5.52 18.39 2.35
N ILE A 228 -6.12 17.34 1.81
CA ILE A 228 -6.93 17.37 0.59
C ILE A 228 -8.41 17.51 0.94
N TYR A 229 -8.88 16.70 1.91
CA TYR A 229 -10.21 16.82 2.51
C TYR A 229 -10.24 16.14 3.89
N GLY A 230 -11.30 16.41 4.66
CA GLY A 230 -11.53 15.83 5.99
C GLY A 230 -11.35 16.85 7.10
N LYS A 231 -11.14 16.35 8.33
CA LYS A 231 -10.93 17.22 9.49
C LYS A 231 -9.64 18.01 9.36
N GLU A 232 -9.66 19.26 9.82
CA GLU A 232 -8.54 20.17 9.74
C GLU A 232 -7.26 19.59 10.35
N LEU A 233 -6.18 19.64 9.60
CA LEU A 233 -4.82 19.27 10.01
C LEU A 233 -4.11 20.51 10.55
N ASN A 234 -4.10 20.70 11.86
CA ASN A 234 -3.50 21.89 12.50
C ASN A 234 -1.97 21.81 12.57
N SER A 235 -1.41 20.60 12.43
CA SER A 235 0.03 20.37 12.34
C SER A 235 0.48 20.30 10.88
N ARG A 236 1.79 20.42 10.66
CA ARG A 236 2.38 20.24 9.32
C ARG A 236 2.59 18.79 8.92
N ILE A 237 2.20 17.87 9.78
CA ILE A 237 2.42 16.43 9.67
C ILE A 237 1.21 15.68 10.22
N VAL A 238 0.94 14.51 9.70
CA VAL A 238 0.01 13.55 10.30
C VAL A 238 0.67 12.94 11.53
N ASN A 239 0.07 13.10 12.69
CA ASN A 239 0.54 12.59 13.98
C ASN A 239 -0.57 11.80 14.70
N ALA A 240 -0.25 11.14 15.82
CA ALA A 240 -1.21 10.38 16.62
C ALA A 240 -2.42 11.23 17.07
N SER A 241 -2.20 12.50 17.41
CA SER A 241 -3.27 13.44 17.78
C SER A 241 -4.23 13.67 16.61
N TYR A 242 -3.72 13.83 15.37
CA TYR A 242 -4.57 13.99 14.19
C TYR A 242 -5.35 12.70 13.88
N LEU A 243 -4.73 11.53 14.00
CA LEU A 243 -5.44 10.26 13.84
C LEU A 243 -6.55 10.11 14.88
N THR A 244 -6.29 10.49 16.14
CA THR A 244 -7.32 10.53 17.20
C THR A 244 -8.46 11.51 16.86
N LYS A 245 -8.16 12.65 16.25
CA LYS A 245 -9.17 13.61 15.78
C LYS A 245 -10.06 13.00 14.69
N ILE A 246 -9.51 12.16 13.80
CA ILE A 246 -10.28 11.51 12.72
C ILE A 246 -11.30 10.52 13.28
N ILE A 247 -10.97 9.74 14.30
CA ILE A 247 -11.86 8.73 14.87
C ILE A 247 -12.96 9.28 15.79
N ASN A 248 -12.91 10.55 16.14
CA ASN A 248 -13.91 11.27 16.95
C ASN A 248 -14.81 12.14 16.10
#